data_674b110f2bf3ce3a0daeea6fde18966e
#
_entry.id   674b110f2bf3ce3a0daeea6fde18966e
#
_cell.length_a   1.000
_cell.length_b   1.000
_cell.length_c   1.000
_cell.angle_alpha   90.00
_cell.angle_beta   90.00
_cell.angle_gamma   90.00
#
_symmetry.space_group_name_H-M   'P 1'
#
loop_
_entity.id
_entity.type
_entity.pdbx_description
1 polymer ?
#
loop_
_entity_poly.entity_id
_entity_poly.type
_entity_poly.pdbx_seq_one_letter_code
_entity_poly.pdbx_strand_id
1 'polypeptide(L)'
;TANSKVSYIKGVTEAVLNENLVLSDLQNLSDDEAIKKLTSLRGIGLWTAKMYLIFVLNRQNVLPVEDVAFLQSYKWLYKTDDISKDSVMKKCKKWSPYSSIAARYLYRALDTGLTKNEFYLYK
;
A
#
# COMPACT_ATOMS: atom_id res chain seq x y z
N THR A 1 -3.86 -12.19 -0.62
CA THR A 1 -3.48 -12.78 -1.89
C THR A 1 -3.76 -11.87 -3.06
N ALA A 2 -3.17 -12.15 -4.19
CA ALA A 2 -3.31 -11.34 -5.40
C ALA A 2 -4.78 -11.27 -5.87
N ASN A 3 -5.52 -12.36 -5.78
CA ASN A 3 -6.92 -12.41 -6.21
C ASN A 3 -7.81 -11.52 -5.35
N SER A 4 -7.59 -11.49 -4.04
CA SER A 4 -8.34 -10.62 -3.15
C SER A 4 -8.07 -9.15 -3.46
N LYS A 5 -6.81 -8.80 -3.71
CA LYS A 5 -6.44 -7.42 -4.07
C LYS A 5 -7.07 -6.98 -5.37
N VAL A 6 -7.08 -7.84 -6.39
CA VAL A 6 -7.73 -7.56 -7.68
C VAL A 6 -9.23 -7.31 -7.50
N SER A 7 -9.89 -8.13 -6.67
CA SER A 7 -11.32 -7.97 -6.40
C SER A 7 -11.62 -6.64 -5.74
N TYR A 8 -10.83 -6.24 -4.75
CA TYR A 8 -10.99 -4.95 -4.08
C TYR A 8 -10.75 -3.78 -5.02
N ILE A 9 -9.73 -3.87 -5.87
CA ILE A 9 -9.42 -2.82 -6.84
C ILE A 9 -10.57 -2.65 -7.83
N LYS A 10 -11.17 -3.75 -8.31
CA LYS A 10 -12.35 -3.70 -9.16
C LYS A 10 -13.50 -2.98 -8.47
N GLY A 11 -13.75 -3.30 -7.20
CA GLY A 11 -14.80 -2.65 -6.41
C GLY A 11 -14.60 -1.15 -6.30
N VAL A 12 -13.36 -0.71 -6.08
CA VAL A 12 -13.03 0.72 -6.03
C VAL A 12 -13.26 1.38 -7.39
N THR A 13 -12.82 0.73 -8.46
CA THR A 13 -13.01 1.25 -9.82
C THR A 13 -14.48 1.46 -10.12
N GLU A 14 -15.33 0.49 -9.78
CA GLU A 14 -16.78 0.61 -9.95
C GLU A 14 -17.36 1.74 -9.10
N ALA A 15 -16.91 1.87 -7.84
CA ALA A 15 -17.38 2.94 -6.97
C ALA A 15 -17.00 4.31 -7.53
N VAL A 16 -15.79 4.46 -8.05
CA VAL A 16 -15.31 5.70 -8.65
C VAL A 16 -16.17 6.05 -9.86
N LEU A 17 -16.46 5.08 -10.72
CA LEU A 17 -17.29 5.28 -11.91
C LEU A 17 -18.74 5.66 -11.53
N ASN A 18 -19.29 4.99 -10.50
CA ASN A 18 -20.66 5.25 -10.06
C ASN A 18 -20.83 6.66 -9.46
N GLU A 19 -19.79 7.21 -8.86
CA GLU A 19 -19.80 8.57 -8.31
C GLU A 19 -19.36 9.62 -9.34
N ASN A 20 -19.24 9.23 -10.60
CA ASN A 20 -18.80 10.10 -11.70
C ASN A 20 -17.44 10.74 -11.47
N LEU A 21 -16.59 10.09 -10.68
CA LEU A 21 -15.20 10.51 -10.55
C LEU A 21 -14.40 10.05 -11.75
N VAL A 22 -13.58 10.95 -12.29
CA VAL A 22 -12.70 10.65 -13.41
C VAL A 22 -11.29 10.42 -12.87
N LEU A 23 -10.58 9.43 -13.41
CA LEU A 23 -9.20 9.14 -13.01
C LEU A 23 -8.31 10.37 -13.08
N SER A 24 -8.53 11.22 -14.10
CA SER A 24 -7.78 12.46 -14.24
C SER A 24 -7.97 13.42 -13.06
N ASP A 25 -9.13 13.43 -12.43
CA ASP A 25 -9.38 14.25 -11.25
C ASP A 25 -8.53 13.77 -10.08
N LEU A 26 -8.43 12.44 -9.90
CA LEU A 26 -7.60 11.86 -8.85
C LEU A 26 -6.11 12.09 -9.11
N GLN A 27 -5.69 12.03 -10.36
CA GLN A 27 -4.29 12.20 -10.74
C GLN A 27 -3.77 13.62 -10.47
N ASN A 28 -4.65 14.61 -10.45
CA ASN A 28 -4.30 15.99 -10.18
C ASN A 28 -4.22 16.31 -8.68
N LEU A 29 -4.61 15.37 -7.83
CA LEU A 29 -4.58 15.54 -6.37
C LEU A 29 -3.27 15.00 -5.79
N SER A 30 -2.85 15.56 -4.66
CA SER A 30 -1.78 14.97 -3.86
C SER A 30 -2.22 13.61 -3.33
N ASP A 31 -1.27 12.82 -2.79
CA ASP A 31 -1.61 11.53 -2.21
C ASP A 31 -2.64 11.67 -1.09
N ASP A 32 -2.44 12.63 -0.18
CA ASP A 32 -3.37 12.85 0.93
C ASP A 32 -4.75 13.31 0.45
N GLU A 33 -4.80 14.17 -0.53
CA GLU A 33 -6.05 14.64 -1.12
C GLU A 33 -6.78 13.50 -1.84
N ALA A 34 -6.05 12.68 -2.58
CA ALA A 34 -6.62 11.52 -3.28
C ALA A 34 -7.17 10.49 -2.28
N ILE A 35 -6.45 10.22 -1.20
CA ILE A 35 -6.91 9.34 -0.13
C ILE A 35 -8.19 9.88 0.49
N LYS A 36 -8.23 11.16 0.79
CA LYS A 36 -9.39 11.81 1.38
C LYS A 36 -10.60 11.71 0.45
N LYS A 37 -10.39 11.95 -0.84
CA LYS A 37 -11.45 11.85 -1.83
C LYS A 37 -12.00 10.44 -1.94
N LEU A 38 -11.11 9.45 -2.05
CA LEU A 38 -11.51 8.05 -2.15
C LEU A 38 -12.22 7.56 -0.88
N THR A 39 -11.71 7.91 0.29
CA THR A 39 -12.32 7.46 1.55
C THR A 39 -13.64 8.16 1.85
N SER A 40 -13.96 9.25 1.15
CA SER A 40 -15.28 9.87 1.23
C SER A 40 -16.35 9.05 0.52
N LEU A 41 -15.95 8.12 -0.36
CA LEU A 41 -16.88 7.25 -1.06
C LEU A 41 -17.34 6.12 -0.12
N ARG A 42 -18.62 5.77 -0.24
CA ARG A 42 -19.19 4.71 0.59
C ARG A 42 -18.50 3.38 0.33
N GLY A 43 -18.08 2.73 1.41
CA GLY A 43 -17.46 1.42 1.33
C GLY A 43 -15.96 1.43 1.06
N ILE A 44 -15.34 2.59 0.93
CA ILE A 44 -13.90 2.69 0.68
C ILE A 44 -13.19 3.19 1.93
N GLY A 45 -12.41 2.30 2.55
CA GLY A 45 -11.58 2.62 3.70
C GLY A 45 -10.17 3.04 3.29
N LEU A 46 -9.36 3.32 4.29
CA LEU A 46 -7.98 3.78 4.10
C LEU A 46 -7.11 2.74 3.39
N TRP A 47 -7.23 1.47 3.77
CA TRP A 47 -6.48 0.38 3.13
C TRP A 47 -6.78 0.32 1.63
N THR A 48 -8.06 0.31 1.28
CA THR A 48 -8.50 0.22 -0.12
C THR A 48 -8.02 1.42 -0.93
N ALA A 49 -8.13 2.62 -0.34
CA ALA A 49 -7.66 3.84 -1.00
C ALA A 49 -6.15 3.78 -1.28
N LYS A 50 -5.36 3.33 -0.31
CA LYS A 50 -3.91 3.20 -0.49
C LYS A 50 -3.55 2.15 -1.54
N MET A 51 -4.24 1.02 -1.56
CA MET A 51 -4.02 -0.01 -2.60
C MET A 51 -4.32 0.54 -3.98
N TYR A 52 -5.39 1.32 -4.11
CA TYR A 52 -5.74 1.96 -5.37
C TYR A 52 -4.65 2.93 -5.83
N LEU A 53 -4.15 3.76 -4.93
CA LEU A 53 -3.08 4.70 -5.24
C LEU A 53 -1.80 3.98 -5.70
N ILE A 54 -1.42 2.91 -5.02
CA ILE A 54 -0.19 2.18 -5.32
C ILE A 54 -0.31 1.43 -6.66
N PHE A 55 -1.39 0.66 -6.84
CA PHE A 55 -1.48 -0.30 -7.93
C PHE A 55 -2.20 0.21 -9.18
N VAL A 56 -3.08 1.16 -9.05
CA VAL A 56 -3.84 1.71 -10.18
C VAL A 56 -3.29 3.06 -10.60
N LEU A 57 -3.11 3.98 -9.67
CA LEU A 57 -2.61 5.32 -9.97
C LEU A 57 -1.08 5.41 -10.02
N ASN A 58 -0.40 4.34 -9.68
CA ASN A 58 1.08 4.26 -9.69
C ASN A 58 1.76 5.36 -8.86
N ARG A 59 1.14 5.73 -7.74
CA ARG A 59 1.73 6.70 -6.81
C ARG A 59 2.96 6.09 -6.16
N GLN A 60 4.07 6.81 -6.17
CA GLN A 60 5.37 6.27 -5.80
C GLN A 60 5.67 6.34 -4.31
N ASN A 61 4.97 7.18 -3.57
CA ASN A 61 5.31 7.45 -2.16
C ASN A 61 4.13 7.25 -1.21
N VAL A 62 3.45 6.13 -1.32
CA VAL A 62 2.37 5.73 -0.41
C VAL A 62 2.86 4.57 0.44
N LEU A 63 2.78 4.72 1.77
CA LEU A 63 3.21 3.68 2.72
C LEU A 63 1.97 2.95 3.24
N PRO A 64 1.80 1.65 2.88
CA PRO A 64 0.58 0.91 3.21
C PRO A 64 0.64 0.28 4.61
N VAL A 65 0.74 1.11 5.65
CA VAL A 65 0.86 0.63 7.04
C VAL A 65 -0.38 -0.09 7.54
N GLU A 66 -1.49 0.01 6.84
CA GLU A 66 -2.76 -0.67 7.16
C GLU A 66 -2.84 -2.08 6.55
N ASP A 67 -1.87 -2.46 5.72
CA ASP A 67 -1.93 -3.72 4.99
C ASP A 67 -1.19 -4.83 5.72
N VAL A 68 -1.90 -5.92 6.03
CA VAL A 68 -1.34 -7.04 6.79
C VAL A 68 -0.19 -7.71 6.06
N ALA A 69 -0.29 -7.87 4.74
CA ALA A 69 0.78 -8.47 3.94
C ALA A 69 2.05 -7.61 3.98
N PHE A 70 1.89 -6.31 3.89
CA PHE A 70 3.01 -5.38 4.03
C PHE A 70 3.67 -5.51 5.40
N LEU A 71 2.87 -5.50 6.46
CA LEU A 71 3.39 -5.60 7.83
C LEU A 71 4.10 -6.92 8.08
N GLN A 72 3.60 -8.00 7.50
CA GLN A 72 4.23 -9.31 7.60
C GLN A 72 5.63 -9.31 6.97
N SER A 73 5.77 -8.71 5.80
CA SER A 73 7.05 -8.56 5.12
C SER A 73 7.98 -7.59 5.86
N TYR A 74 7.41 -6.55 6.44
CA TYR A 74 8.15 -5.61 7.28
C TYR A 74 8.79 -6.31 8.48
N LYS A 75 8.03 -7.16 9.17
CA LYS A 75 8.54 -7.96 10.30
C LYS A 75 9.74 -8.80 9.87
N TRP A 76 9.63 -9.43 8.73
CA TRP A 76 10.71 -10.24 8.18
C TRP A 76 11.95 -9.40 7.86
N LEU A 77 11.76 -8.27 7.18
CA LEU A 77 12.87 -7.41 6.73
C LEU A 77 13.65 -6.84 7.92
N TYR A 78 12.95 -6.32 8.89
CA TYR A 78 13.58 -5.63 10.04
C TYR A 78 13.72 -6.52 11.27
N LYS A 79 13.32 -7.78 11.20
CA LYS A 79 13.42 -8.76 12.29
C LYS A 79 12.84 -8.22 13.59
N THR A 80 11.64 -7.68 13.50
CA THR A 80 10.96 -7.04 14.63
C THR A 80 9.50 -7.50 14.72
N ASP A 81 8.98 -7.57 15.93
CA ASP A 81 7.56 -7.79 16.18
C ASP A 81 6.79 -6.49 16.40
N ASP A 82 7.49 -5.37 16.45
CA ASP A 82 6.85 -4.06 16.62
C ASP A 82 6.37 -3.54 15.28
N ILE A 83 5.08 -3.74 15.02
CA ILE A 83 4.40 -3.30 13.80
C ILE A 83 3.41 -2.18 14.09
N SER A 84 3.61 -1.45 15.18
CA SER A 84 2.79 -0.27 15.45
C SER A 84 2.95 0.76 14.32
N LYS A 85 1.87 1.47 14.04
CA LYS A 85 1.84 2.45 12.97
C LYS A 85 2.98 3.47 13.11
N ASP A 86 3.17 4.00 14.32
CA ASP A 86 4.20 5.01 14.58
C ASP A 86 5.61 4.46 14.34
N SER A 87 5.90 3.24 14.82
CA SER A 87 7.21 2.62 14.63
C SER A 87 7.49 2.34 13.16
N VAL A 88 6.50 1.82 12.43
CA VAL A 88 6.65 1.52 11.01
C VAL A 88 6.87 2.81 10.21
N MET A 89 6.07 3.82 10.47
CA MET A 89 6.19 5.11 9.76
C MET A 89 7.55 5.76 10.01
N LYS A 90 8.02 5.72 11.25
CA LYS A 90 9.31 6.27 11.61
C LYS A 90 10.45 5.54 10.91
N LYS A 91 10.43 4.20 10.92
CA LYS A 91 11.46 3.37 10.31
C LYS A 91 11.48 3.53 8.80
N CYS A 92 10.32 3.59 8.17
CA CYS A 92 10.19 3.66 6.72
C CYS A 92 10.30 5.08 6.16
N LYS A 93 10.48 6.08 6.99
CA LYS A 93 10.63 7.47 6.55
C LYS A 93 11.77 7.62 5.54
N LYS A 94 12.83 6.86 5.69
CA LYS A 94 13.98 6.87 4.78
C LYS A 94 13.66 6.37 3.37
N TRP A 95 12.53 5.69 3.17
CA TRP A 95 12.11 5.21 1.86
C TRP A 95 11.51 6.33 1.00
N SER A 96 11.07 7.43 1.63
CA SER A 96 10.50 8.56 0.89
C SER A 96 11.53 9.16 -0.06
N PRO A 97 11.18 9.52 -1.29
CA PRO A 97 9.84 9.58 -1.85
C PRO A 97 9.40 8.31 -2.62
N TYR A 98 9.95 7.15 -2.29
CA TYR A 98 9.72 5.90 -3.03
C TYR A 98 9.10 4.80 -2.17
N SER A 99 8.28 5.17 -1.18
CA SER A 99 7.69 4.21 -0.24
C SER A 99 6.87 3.11 -0.93
N SER A 100 6.11 3.45 -1.98
CA SER A 100 5.32 2.47 -2.74
C SER A 100 6.20 1.46 -3.45
N ILE A 101 7.33 1.91 -3.98
CA ILE A 101 8.27 1.04 -4.69
C ILE A 101 8.87 0.04 -3.72
N ALA A 102 9.30 0.50 -2.55
CA ALA A 102 9.81 -0.37 -1.50
C ALA A 102 8.76 -1.38 -1.05
N ALA A 103 7.51 -0.93 -0.88
CA ALA A 103 6.40 -1.81 -0.52
C ALA A 103 6.17 -2.90 -1.57
N ARG A 104 6.25 -2.55 -2.86
CA ARG A 104 6.09 -3.54 -3.95
C ARG A 104 7.17 -4.61 -3.90
N TYR A 105 8.41 -4.25 -3.59
CA TYR A 105 9.48 -5.25 -3.40
C TYR A 105 9.17 -6.18 -2.23
N LEU A 106 8.62 -5.66 -1.14
CA LEU A 106 8.23 -6.48 0.00
C LEU A 106 7.08 -7.43 -0.35
N TYR A 107 6.09 -6.96 -1.10
CA TYR A 107 5.01 -7.82 -1.60
C TYR A 107 5.56 -8.94 -2.47
N ARG A 108 6.49 -8.62 -3.34
CA ARG A 108 7.12 -9.61 -4.20
C ARG A 108 7.90 -10.65 -3.39
N ALA A 109 8.64 -10.22 -2.38
CA ALA A 109 9.36 -11.12 -1.49
C ALA A 109 8.41 -12.09 -0.79
N LEU A 110 7.26 -11.59 -0.32
CA LEU A 110 6.22 -12.42 0.30
C LEU A 110 5.65 -13.43 -0.71
N ASP A 111 5.27 -12.96 -1.88
CA ASP A 111 4.64 -13.79 -2.92
C ASP A 111 5.57 -14.88 -3.44
N THR A 112 6.86 -14.63 -3.49
CA THR A 112 7.85 -15.62 -3.95
C THR A 112 8.30 -16.56 -2.84
N GLY A 113 7.83 -16.39 -1.61
CA GLY A 113 8.19 -17.22 -0.48
C GLY A 113 9.51 -16.87 0.17
N LEU A 114 10.13 -15.78 -0.23
CA LEU A 114 11.44 -15.35 0.30
C LEU A 114 11.36 -15.08 1.81
N THR A 115 10.23 -14.58 2.29
CA THR A 115 10.03 -14.26 3.70
C THR A 115 9.96 -15.47 4.62
N LYS A 116 9.91 -16.68 4.07
CA LYS A 116 9.93 -17.92 4.84
C LYS A 116 11.30 -18.24 5.40
N ASN A 117 12.34 -17.61 4.88
CA ASN A 117 13.72 -17.81 5.30
C ASN A 117 14.29 -16.52 5.84
N GLU A 118 15.11 -16.62 6.89
CA GLU A 118 15.88 -15.48 7.35
C GLU A 118 16.88 -15.07 6.27
N PHE A 119 17.18 -13.78 6.24
CA PHE A 119 18.25 -13.29 5.42
C PHE A 119 19.15 -12.38 6.24
N TYR A 120 20.39 -12.23 5.77
CA TYR A 120 21.35 -11.37 6.42
C TYR A 120 21.94 -10.42 5.38
N LEU A 121 21.81 -9.13 5.63
CA LEU A 121 22.40 -8.11 4.76
C LEU A 121 23.92 -8.11 4.88
N TYR A 122 24.41 -8.43 6.08
CA TYR A 122 25.84 -8.50 6.37
C TYR A 122 26.16 -9.78 7.12
N LYS A 123 27.27 -10.32 6.80
CA LYS A 123 27.84 -11.40 7.57
C LYS A 123 29.06 -10.91 8.33
#